data_d2eb1289ecb35daa0ab53e72119e4bfe
#
_entry.id   d2eb1289ecb35daa0ab53e72119e4bfe
#
_cell.length_a   1.000
_cell.length_b   1.000
_cell.length_c   1.000
_cell.angle_alpha   90.00
_cell.angle_beta   90.00
_cell.angle_gamma   90.00
#
_symmetry.space_group_name_H-M   'P 1'
#
loop_
_entity.id
_entity.type
_entity.pdbx_description
1 polymer ?
#
loop_
_entity_poly.entity_id
_entity_poly.type
_entity_poly.pdbx_seq_one_letter_code
_entity_poly.pdbx_strand_id
1 'polypeptide(L)'
;MISTGRQTCKVRAEPQRSQCAKRLASDVVMALVTLCGTAWAVDITTDTRIDETNVASTRDLFLTNAALWQTPKATPVKSLSRDGVRAIMIDGEPWRGRPTRFFAYYGLPSNATAAAKAPGIVLVHGGAGTAYDSWVRLWNARGYAAIAMDNCGGVPPRDLAIGRLSHRDSGPDGWGGFDKVNEPLADQWPYHAVSTVVRAHSFLRALPEVDAARLGVTGISWGGYLTACVAGVDGRFAFAVPVYGCAFLLDHSVYTSRMRRLGADGTRWDALWDARNFLPFAKMPVLWCTGTNDSFFPLDSLQRGCDLLPQPPSLSVKVRMPHGHPPAGDPKEIAAFADSVVFGRPPLPKVTAAEMRDGSLVVSWRADGRRVEQTFLVRTSSRDGNWSKREFVSEPVAFSGASLTVAVPSDSELWYVNLVTDDGLVVSTRHFTRREARNEFCSMEGMMP
;
A
#
# COMPACT_ATOMS: atom_id res chain seq x y z
N MET A 1 23.40 -60.90 45.85
CA MET A 1 24.71 -60.68 45.28
C MET A 1 24.65 -59.44 44.44
N ILE A 2 25.30 -58.41 44.91
CA ILE A 2 25.72 -57.18 44.36
C ILE A 2 24.77 -56.45 43.32
N SER A 3 24.00 -55.53 43.89
CA SER A 3 23.25 -54.46 43.19
C SER A 3 24.20 -53.29 42.88
N THR A 4 24.26 -52.84 41.62
CA THR A 4 24.91 -51.57 41.24
C THR A 4 23.84 -50.59 40.83
N GLY A 5 23.57 -49.64 41.70
CA GLY A 5 22.73 -48.47 41.39
C GLY A 5 23.40 -47.50 40.43
N ARG A 6 22.66 -47.09 39.41
CA ARG A 6 22.99 -45.89 38.58
C ARG A 6 22.10 -44.73 39.04
N GLN A 7 22.72 -43.75 39.67
CA GLN A 7 22.13 -42.41 39.83
C GLN A 7 22.12 -41.66 38.51
N THR A 8 20.95 -41.32 38.02
CA THR A 8 20.79 -40.40 36.89
C THR A 8 20.61 -38.97 37.43
N CYS A 9 21.61 -38.14 37.18
CA CYS A 9 21.57 -36.72 37.46
C CYS A 9 20.66 -36.01 36.40
N LYS A 10 19.49 -35.54 36.83
CA LYS A 10 18.62 -34.68 35.98
C LYS A 10 19.12 -33.25 36.07
N VAL A 11 19.76 -32.77 35.01
CA VAL A 11 20.00 -31.35 34.80
C VAL A 11 18.73 -30.73 34.24
N ARG A 12 18.09 -29.86 35.00
CA ARG A 12 17.02 -28.97 34.54
C ARG A 12 17.64 -27.87 33.71
N ALA A 13 17.32 -27.82 32.43
CA ALA A 13 17.56 -26.66 31.58
C ALA A 13 16.32 -25.75 31.61
N GLU A 14 16.44 -24.57 32.16
CA GLU A 14 15.41 -23.53 32.08
C GLU A 14 15.49 -22.80 30.73
N PRO A 15 14.35 -22.49 30.10
CA PRO A 15 14.33 -21.70 28.88
C PRO A 15 14.10 -20.20 29.19
N GLN A 16 15.16 -19.46 29.45
CA GLN A 16 15.06 -17.99 29.72
C GLN A 16 15.43 -17.07 28.55
N ARG A 17 15.29 -17.48 27.29
CA ARG A 17 15.65 -16.61 26.15
C ARG A 17 14.50 -16.17 25.25
N SER A 18 13.27 -16.57 25.48
CA SER A 18 12.14 -16.18 24.59
C SER A 18 11.34 -14.95 25.04
N GLN A 19 11.52 -14.48 26.28
CA GLN A 19 10.76 -13.32 26.78
C GLN A 19 11.39 -11.97 26.47
N CYS A 20 12.70 -11.88 26.22
CA CYS A 20 13.37 -10.61 25.97
C CYS A 20 13.07 -10.04 24.56
N ALA A 21 12.97 -10.89 23.54
CA ALA A 21 12.66 -10.44 22.17
C ALA A 21 11.20 -9.98 22.00
N LYS A 22 10.27 -10.58 22.77
CA LYS A 22 8.86 -10.17 22.75
C LYS A 22 8.59 -8.87 23.53
N ARG A 23 9.37 -8.57 24.55
CA ARG A 23 9.26 -7.30 25.28
C ARG A 23 9.78 -6.11 24.48
N LEU A 24 10.88 -6.23 23.73
CA LEU A 24 11.41 -5.14 22.89
C LEU A 24 10.47 -4.73 21.76
N ALA A 25 9.77 -5.69 21.13
CA ALA A 25 8.76 -5.38 20.12
C ALA A 25 7.49 -4.73 20.72
N SER A 26 7.12 -5.14 21.95
CA SER A 26 5.97 -4.59 22.67
C SER A 26 6.26 -3.19 23.25
N ASP A 27 7.46 -2.97 23.77
CA ASP A 27 7.83 -1.71 24.42
C ASP A 27 8.05 -0.56 23.44
N VAL A 28 8.48 -0.84 22.20
CA VAL A 28 8.55 0.19 21.14
C VAL A 28 7.15 0.61 20.66
N VAL A 29 6.17 -0.28 20.68
CA VAL A 29 4.78 0.04 20.35
C VAL A 29 4.07 0.73 21.54
N MET A 30 4.33 0.34 22.77
CA MET A 30 3.71 0.94 23.95
C MET A 30 4.27 2.30 24.34
N ALA A 31 5.55 2.58 24.12
CA ALA A 31 6.14 3.90 24.39
C ALA A 31 5.57 5.02 23.47
N LEU A 32 4.95 4.66 22.34
CA LEU A 32 4.26 5.61 21.45
C LEU A 32 2.79 5.86 21.81
N VAL A 33 2.18 5.03 22.67
CA VAL A 33 0.75 5.09 23.00
C VAL A 33 0.46 5.81 24.34
N THR A 34 1.45 5.92 25.23
CA THR A 34 1.20 6.37 26.63
C THR A 34 1.34 7.88 26.85
N LEU A 35 1.59 8.70 25.83
CA LEU A 35 1.81 10.16 25.96
C LEU A 35 0.77 11.04 25.26
N CYS A 36 -0.45 10.58 25.02
CA CYS A 36 -1.49 11.43 24.42
C CYS A 36 -2.80 11.40 25.19
N GLY A 37 -2.80 12.01 26.37
CA GLY A 37 -4.00 12.36 27.11
C GLY A 37 -4.12 13.87 27.22
N THR A 38 -4.64 14.53 26.17
CA THR A 38 -5.50 15.74 26.22
C THR A 38 -5.96 16.04 24.80
N ALA A 39 -7.25 15.85 24.57
CA ALA A 39 -7.89 16.19 23.31
C ALA A 39 -8.06 17.71 23.23
N TRP A 40 -7.33 18.36 22.31
CA TRP A 40 -7.69 19.66 21.78
C TRP A 40 -8.34 19.44 20.42
N ALA A 41 -9.64 19.66 20.33
CA ALA A 41 -10.33 19.78 19.06
C ALA A 41 -9.86 21.09 18.41
N VAL A 42 -8.87 21.01 17.53
CA VAL A 42 -8.51 22.13 16.66
C VAL A 42 -9.35 21.99 15.40
N ASP A 43 -10.23 22.94 15.19
CA ASP A 43 -10.99 23.13 13.97
C ASP A 43 -9.99 23.52 12.85
N ILE A 44 -9.55 22.53 12.06
CA ILE A 44 -8.59 22.75 10.97
C ILE A 44 -9.38 22.80 9.67
N THR A 45 -9.91 23.96 9.35
CA THR A 45 -10.17 24.36 7.96
C THR A 45 -8.82 24.78 7.36
N THR A 46 -7.92 23.83 7.11
CA THR A 46 -6.72 24.10 6.34
C THR A 46 -7.13 24.16 4.87
N ASP A 47 -6.91 25.32 4.27
CA ASP A 47 -6.96 25.50 2.81
C ASP A 47 -6.02 24.48 2.18
N THR A 48 -6.59 23.39 1.66
CA THR A 48 -5.86 22.24 1.12
C THR A 48 -5.47 22.46 -0.35
N ARG A 49 -5.28 23.72 -0.75
CA ARG A 49 -4.77 23.99 -2.10
C ARG A 49 -3.38 23.36 -2.23
N ILE A 50 -3.28 22.47 -3.21
CA ILE A 50 -2.00 21.92 -3.65
C ILE A 50 -1.17 23.10 -4.19
N ASP A 51 0.02 23.29 -3.65
CA ASP A 51 0.99 24.19 -4.28
C ASP A 51 1.51 23.49 -5.54
N GLU A 52 0.86 23.78 -6.67
CA GLU A 52 1.14 23.15 -7.96
C GLU A 52 2.60 23.33 -8.39
N THR A 53 3.26 24.40 -7.97
CA THR A 53 4.66 24.67 -8.32
C THR A 53 5.60 23.67 -7.63
N ASN A 54 5.36 23.33 -6.38
CA ASN A 54 6.15 22.32 -5.65
C ASN A 54 5.87 20.90 -6.13
N VAL A 55 4.64 20.59 -6.52
CA VAL A 55 4.27 19.27 -7.08
C VAL A 55 5.00 19.05 -8.42
N ALA A 56 4.95 20.00 -9.33
CA ALA A 56 5.66 19.92 -10.60
C ALA A 56 7.17 19.70 -10.39
N SER A 57 7.79 20.40 -9.46
CA SER A 57 9.22 20.30 -9.17
C SER A 57 9.67 18.91 -8.75
N THR A 58 8.98 18.24 -7.80
CA THR A 58 9.38 16.90 -7.35
C THR A 58 9.11 15.82 -8.40
N ARG A 59 8.01 15.91 -9.13
CA ARG A 59 7.71 14.99 -10.23
C ARG A 59 8.70 15.18 -11.39
N ASP A 60 9.08 16.41 -11.70
CA ASP A 60 10.01 16.72 -12.79
C ASP A 60 11.41 16.16 -12.55
N LEU A 61 11.86 16.00 -11.29
CA LEU A 61 13.10 15.29 -10.97
C LEU A 61 13.14 13.88 -11.58
N PHE A 62 12.02 13.17 -11.57
CA PHE A 62 11.93 11.85 -12.17
C PHE A 62 11.83 11.92 -13.69
N LEU A 63 10.98 12.81 -14.22
CA LEU A 63 10.69 12.88 -15.65
C LEU A 63 11.86 13.39 -16.48
N THR A 64 12.65 14.29 -15.94
CA THR A 64 13.82 14.88 -16.62
C THR A 64 15.08 14.03 -16.47
N ASN A 65 15.12 13.07 -15.54
CA ASN A 65 16.25 12.17 -15.37
C ASN A 65 16.21 11.04 -16.41
N ALA A 66 16.79 11.25 -17.58
CA ALA A 66 16.82 10.26 -18.65
C ALA A 66 17.43 8.90 -18.23
N ALA A 67 18.42 8.90 -17.33
CA ALA A 67 19.07 7.68 -16.85
C ALA A 67 18.13 6.79 -16.03
N LEU A 68 17.15 7.36 -15.35
CA LEU A 68 16.16 6.63 -14.55
C LEU A 68 15.33 5.65 -15.41
N TRP A 69 15.10 6.02 -16.66
CA TRP A 69 14.23 5.27 -17.58
C TRP A 69 14.95 4.21 -18.41
N GLN A 70 16.28 4.19 -18.35
CA GLN A 70 17.11 3.20 -19.03
C GLN A 70 17.14 1.89 -18.22
N THR A 71 17.43 0.79 -18.90
CA THR A 71 17.67 -0.49 -18.25
C THR A 71 18.89 -0.40 -17.34
N PRO A 72 18.72 -0.55 -16.01
CA PRO A 72 19.84 -0.44 -15.10
C PRO A 72 20.76 -1.66 -15.20
N LYS A 73 22.04 -1.47 -14.90
CA LYS A 73 22.96 -2.60 -14.72
C LYS A 73 22.58 -3.39 -13.46
N ALA A 74 22.62 -4.71 -13.57
CA ALA A 74 22.35 -5.62 -12.47
C ALA A 74 23.47 -6.64 -12.31
N THR A 75 23.84 -6.94 -11.07
CA THR A 75 24.89 -7.89 -10.72
C THR A 75 24.31 -9.03 -9.88
N PRO A 76 24.48 -10.30 -10.28
CA PRO A 76 23.96 -11.45 -9.53
C PRO A 76 24.56 -11.58 -8.12
N VAL A 77 23.73 -11.94 -7.15
CA VAL A 77 24.12 -12.27 -5.77
C VAL A 77 23.82 -13.76 -5.54
N LYS A 78 24.67 -14.62 -6.08
CA LYS A 78 24.44 -16.08 -6.09
C LYS A 78 24.18 -16.66 -4.69
N SER A 79 24.84 -16.16 -3.66
CA SER A 79 24.70 -16.63 -2.27
C SER A 79 23.31 -16.40 -1.65
N LEU A 80 22.52 -15.49 -2.21
CA LEU A 80 21.16 -15.19 -1.75
C LEU A 80 20.08 -15.68 -2.71
N SER A 81 20.45 -16.19 -3.88
CA SER A 81 19.50 -16.82 -4.82
C SER A 81 19.01 -18.15 -4.27
N ARG A 82 17.72 -18.45 -4.41
CA ARG A 82 17.12 -19.69 -3.90
C ARG A 82 15.80 -20.03 -4.63
N ASP A 83 15.49 -21.31 -4.76
CA ASP A 83 14.18 -21.83 -5.19
C ASP A 83 13.63 -21.19 -6.48
N GLY A 84 14.46 -21.06 -7.52
CA GLY A 84 14.08 -20.45 -8.79
C GLY A 84 14.04 -18.93 -8.80
N VAL A 85 14.23 -18.28 -7.63
CA VAL A 85 14.30 -16.82 -7.48
C VAL A 85 15.76 -16.37 -7.49
N ARG A 86 16.06 -15.39 -8.34
CA ARG A 86 17.39 -14.83 -8.51
C ARG A 86 17.55 -13.57 -7.66
N ALA A 87 18.65 -13.50 -6.91
CA ALA A 87 19.04 -12.32 -6.15
C ALA A 87 20.04 -11.49 -6.96
N ILE A 88 19.83 -10.18 -6.99
CA ILE A 88 20.65 -9.21 -7.73
C ILE A 88 20.86 -7.92 -6.95
N MET A 89 21.95 -7.22 -7.24
CA MET A 89 22.15 -5.81 -6.92
C MET A 89 21.93 -5.01 -8.21
N ILE A 90 21.04 -4.04 -8.18
CA ILE A 90 20.73 -3.15 -9.31
C ILE A 90 21.32 -1.77 -9.02
N ASP A 91 21.91 -1.13 -10.04
CA ASP A 91 22.42 0.23 -9.91
C ASP A 91 21.25 1.21 -9.63
N GLY A 92 21.38 1.97 -8.54
CA GLY A 92 20.44 2.99 -8.08
C GLY A 92 20.83 4.40 -8.53
N GLU A 93 20.07 5.38 -8.05
CA GLU A 93 20.42 6.79 -8.24
C GLU A 93 21.60 7.15 -7.35
N PRO A 94 22.51 8.03 -7.80
CA PRO A 94 23.60 8.53 -6.97
C PRO A 94 23.07 9.21 -5.69
N TRP A 95 23.70 8.95 -4.56
CA TRP A 95 23.39 9.58 -3.30
C TRP A 95 24.60 10.36 -2.76
N ARG A 96 24.43 11.66 -2.57
CA ARG A 96 25.50 12.55 -2.15
C ARG A 96 26.74 12.42 -3.03
N GLY A 97 26.53 12.36 -4.34
CA GLY A 97 27.55 12.20 -5.37
C GLY A 97 28.21 10.82 -5.46
N ARG A 98 27.77 9.83 -4.67
CA ARG A 98 28.29 8.46 -4.72
C ARG A 98 27.34 7.53 -5.48
N PRO A 99 27.86 6.64 -6.36
CA PRO A 99 27.04 5.59 -6.95
C PRO A 99 26.39 4.72 -5.88
N THR A 100 25.12 4.35 -6.09
CA THR A 100 24.40 3.45 -5.19
C THR A 100 23.92 2.20 -5.91
N ARG A 101 23.57 1.20 -5.11
CA ARG A 101 22.89 -0.01 -5.56
C ARG A 101 21.80 -0.41 -4.57
N PHE A 102 20.78 -1.06 -5.05
CA PHE A 102 19.75 -1.65 -4.21
C PHE A 102 19.60 -3.14 -4.50
N PHE A 103 19.19 -3.88 -3.51
CA PHE A 103 18.96 -5.31 -3.59
C PHE A 103 17.59 -5.62 -4.17
N ALA A 104 17.49 -6.68 -4.99
CA ALA A 104 16.22 -7.21 -5.45
C ALA A 104 16.24 -8.73 -5.61
N TYR A 105 15.09 -9.35 -5.39
CA TYR A 105 14.76 -10.69 -5.88
C TYR A 105 13.90 -10.58 -7.12
N TYR A 106 14.18 -11.40 -8.14
CA TYR A 106 13.29 -11.56 -9.27
C TYR A 106 13.16 -13.01 -9.70
N GLY A 107 12.04 -13.33 -10.35
CA GLY A 107 11.77 -14.66 -10.87
C GLY A 107 10.85 -14.59 -12.08
N LEU A 108 10.90 -15.66 -12.87
CA LEU A 108 10.07 -15.86 -14.06
C LEU A 108 9.17 -17.08 -13.84
N PRO A 109 7.93 -17.09 -14.34
CA PRO A 109 7.15 -18.31 -14.39
C PRO A 109 7.80 -19.33 -15.30
N SER A 110 7.64 -20.61 -14.99
CA SER A 110 8.36 -21.72 -15.67
C SER A 110 8.09 -21.84 -17.18
N ASN A 111 6.97 -21.30 -17.62
CA ASN A 111 6.53 -21.30 -19.03
C ASN A 111 6.91 -20.03 -19.81
N ALA A 112 7.54 -19.04 -19.16
CA ALA A 112 7.93 -17.81 -19.83
C ALA A 112 9.16 -18.03 -20.71
N THR A 113 9.07 -17.59 -21.96
CA THR A 113 10.16 -17.61 -22.95
C THR A 113 10.14 -16.32 -23.76
N ALA A 114 11.20 -16.07 -24.55
CA ALA A 114 11.22 -14.93 -25.46
C ALA A 114 10.09 -14.98 -26.52
N ALA A 115 9.61 -16.17 -26.86
CA ALA A 115 8.50 -16.37 -27.80
C ALA A 115 7.12 -16.32 -27.09
N ALA A 116 7.05 -16.73 -25.81
CA ALA A 116 5.85 -16.74 -25.00
C ALA A 116 6.07 -15.87 -23.73
N LYS A 117 5.98 -14.56 -23.92
CA LYS A 117 6.29 -13.58 -22.87
C LYS A 117 5.23 -13.56 -21.77
N ALA A 118 5.68 -13.56 -20.53
CA ALA A 118 4.83 -13.41 -19.36
C ALA A 118 4.52 -11.92 -19.05
N PRO A 119 3.34 -11.60 -18.50
CA PRO A 119 3.14 -10.32 -17.83
C PRO A 119 4.06 -10.21 -16.62
N GLY A 120 4.20 -9.01 -16.06
CA GLY A 120 5.07 -8.80 -14.91
C GLY A 120 4.44 -8.00 -13.79
N ILE A 121 5.06 -8.05 -12.61
CA ILE A 121 4.65 -7.28 -11.45
C ILE A 121 5.85 -6.83 -10.61
N VAL A 122 5.80 -5.59 -10.18
CA VAL A 122 6.75 -4.98 -9.25
C VAL A 122 6.14 -4.99 -7.85
N LEU A 123 6.89 -5.49 -6.87
CA LEU A 123 6.42 -5.79 -5.51
C LEU A 123 7.15 -4.90 -4.50
N VAL A 124 6.44 -3.94 -3.91
CA VAL A 124 7.02 -2.88 -3.06
C VAL A 124 6.71 -3.14 -1.60
N HIS A 125 7.73 -3.48 -0.79
CA HIS A 125 7.54 -3.78 0.63
C HIS A 125 7.23 -2.53 1.46
N GLY A 126 6.61 -2.74 2.63
CA GLY A 126 6.31 -1.71 3.62
C GLY A 126 7.46 -1.39 4.56
N GLY A 127 7.20 -0.52 5.52
CA GLY A 127 8.14 -0.19 6.60
C GLY A 127 8.54 -1.45 7.38
N ALA A 128 9.78 -1.48 7.87
CA ALA A 128 10.43 -2.64 8.51
C ALA A 128 10.53 -3.91 7.62
N GLY A 129 10.11 -3.82 6.35
CA GLY A 129 10.21 -4.91 5.39
C GLY A 129 11.54 -4.96 4.65
N THR A 130 11.63 -5.89 3.72
CA THR A 130 12.75 -6.07 2.79
C THR A 130 12.23 -6.68 1.49
N ALA A 131 13.07 -6.97 0.53
CA ALA A 131 12.72 -7.79 -0.62
C ALA A 131 12.32 -9.21 -0.17
N TYR A 132 11.10 -9.66 -0.53
CA TYR A 132 10.61 -10.99 -0.17
C TYR A 132 10.64 -11.94 -1.37
N ASP A 133 11.49 -12.94 -1.32
CA ASP A 133 11.55 -14.00 -2.33
C ASP A 133 10.27 -14.85 -2.39
N SER A 134 9.61 -15.05 -1.24
CA SER A 134 8.31 -15.74 -1.16
C SER A 134 7.21 -15.01 -1.94
N TRP A 135 7.22 -13.68 -1.95
CA TRP A 135 6.25 -12.88 -2.71
C TRP A 135 6.50 -12.98 -4.22
N VAL A 136 7.79 -13.03 -4.63
CA VAL A 136 8.16 -13.31 -6.02
C VAL A 136 7.64 -14.69 -6.46
N ARG A 137 7.87 -15.76 -5.65
CA ARG A 137 7.36 -17.10 -5.95
C ARG A 137 5.85 -17.16 -6.07
N LEU A 138 5.13 -16.46 -5.19
CA LEU A 138 3.66 -16.37 -5.25
C LEU A 138 3.18 -15.88 -6.61
N TRP A 139 3.78 -14.81 -7.12
CA TRP A 139 3.41 -14.26 -8.42
C TRP A 139 3.92 -15.09 -9.60
N ASN A 140 5.11 -15.72 -9.48
CA ASN A 140 5.57 -16.67 -10.50
C ASN A 140 4.59 -17.85 -10.64
N ALA A 141 4.08 -18.38 -9.54
CA ALA A 141 3.08 -19.45 -9.57
C ALA A 141 1.76 -19.04 -10.26
N ARG A 142 1.47 -17.74 -10.31
CA ARG A 142 0.32 -17.16 -11.03
C ARG A 142 0.59 -16.86 -12.50
N GLY A 143 1.81 -17.13 -12.98
CA GLY A 143 2.19 -16.88 -14.36
C GLY A 143 2.76 -15.49 -14.64
N TYR A 144 3.14 -14.74 -13.60
CA TYR A 144 3.76 -13.43 -13.73
C TYR A 144 5.27 -13.50 -13.52
N ALA A 145 6.05 -12.80 -14.32
CA ALA A 145 7.39 -12.39 -13.94
C ALA A 145 7.28 -11.40 -12.77
N ALA A 146 8.09 -11.57 -11.73
CA ALA A 146 7.98 -10.73 -10.55
C ALA A 146 9.34 -10.22 -10.08
N ILE A 147 9.38 -8.99 -9.55
CA ILE A 147 10.54 -8.40 -8.91
C ILE A 147 10.12 -7.76 -7.59
N ALA A 148 10.80 -8.11 -6.50
CA ALA A 148 10.68 -7.48 -5.19
C ALA A 148 12.02 -6.83 -4.84
N MET A 149 12.03 -5.52 -4.60
CA MET A 149 13.24 -4.77 -4.28
C MET A 149 13.24 -4.27 -2.84
N ASP A 150 14.42 -4.01 -2.29
CA ASP A 150 14.59 -3.25 -1.04
C ASP A 150 14.64 -1.75 -1.36
N ASN A 151 13.80 -0.96 -0.68
CA ASN A 151 13.68 0.48 -0.88
C ASN A 151 14.26 1.31 0.28
N CYS A 152 15.05 0.68 1.15
CA CYS A 152 15.56 1.28 2.39
C CYS A 152 17.06 1.06 2.61
N GLY A 153 17.81 0.69 1.57
CA GLY A 153 19.26 0.49 1.64
C GLY A 153 19.71 -0.81 2.33
N GLY A 154 18.86 -1.85 2.33
CA GLY A 154 19.16 -3.11 2.97
C GLY A 154 19.28 -4.30 2.02
N VAL A 155 19.71 -5.42 2.59
CA VAL A 155 19.62 -6.75 2.00
C VAL A 155 18.94 -7.67 2.99
N PRO A 156 18.14 -8.65 2.53
CA PRO A 156 17.53 -9.61 3.44
C PRO A 156 18.62 -10.51 4.03
N PRO A 157 18.60 -10.78 5.35
CA PRO A 157 19.50 -11.75 5.96
C PRO A 157 19.12 -13.16 5.53
N ARG A 158 20.04 -14.11 5.68
CA ARG A 158 19.72 -15.53 5.50
C ARG A 158 18.72 -16.03 6.52
N ASP A 159 18.80 -15.50 7.74
CA ASP A 159 17.87 -15.73 8.82
C ASP A 159 17.05 -14.45 9.04
N LEU A 160 15.75 -14.49 8.75
CA LEU A 160 14.83 -13.37 8.90
C LEU A 160 14.69 -12.88 10.35
N ALA A 161 15.09 -13.68 11.36
CA ALA A 161 15.10 -13.27 12.75
C ALA A 161 16.16 -12.19 13.05
N ILE A 162 17.17 -12.06 12.21
CA ILE A 162 18.26 -11.08 12.40
C ILE A 162 17.85 -9.67 11.92
N GLY A 163 16.75 -9.56 11.17
CA GLY A 163 16.32 -8.30 10.58
C GLY A 163 17.06 -8.00 9.27
N ARG A 164 17.02 -6.74 8.84
CA ARG A 164 17.63 -6.29 7.60
C ARG A 164 19.08 -5.92 7.80
N LEU A 165 19.95 -6.29 6.87
CA LEU A 165 21.37 -5.92 6.88
C LEU A 165 21.59 -4.72 5.95
N SER A 166 22.26 -3.68 6.42
CA SER A 166 22.71 -2.59 5.56
C SER A 166 23.90 -3.03 4.70
N HIS A 167 24.13 -2.36 3.57
CA HIS A 167 25.28 -2.57 2.71
C HIS A 167 25.93 -1.23 2.33
N ARG A 168 27.23 -1.25 2.05
CA ARG A 168 28.05 -0.04 1.85
C ARG A 168 27.63 0.84 0.68
N ASP A 169 27.04 0.23 -0.36
CA ASP A 169 26.66 0.92 -1.61
C ASP A 169 25.18 1.35 -1.56
N SER A 170 24.56 1.39 -0.38
CA SER A 170 23.17 1.82 -0.23
C SER A 170 22.99 3.33 -0.46
N GLY A 171 21.80 3.69 -0.91
CA GLY A 171 21.27 5.04 -0.81
C GLY A 171 20.81 5.37 0.62
N PRO A 172 19.97 6.39 0.80
CA PRO A 172 19.43 6.75 2.12
C PRO A 172 18.64 5.59 2.73
N ASP A 173 18.86 5.36 4.01
CA ASP A 173 18.19 4.33 4.81
C ASP A 173 16.89 4.86 5.44
N GLY A 174 16.14 3.95 6.06
CA GLY A 174 14.93 4.26 6.80
C GLY A 174 13.68 4.40 5.92
N TRP A 175 12.66 5.07 6.47
CA TRP A 175 11.36 5.30 5.84
C TRP A 175 10.90 6.72 6.07
N GLY A 176 10.35 7.35 5.02
CA GLY A 176 9.82 8.70 5.04
C GLY A 176 10.87 9.79 4.93
N GLY A 177 11.97 9.75 5.70
CA GLY A 177 13.03 10.76 5.66
C GLY A 177 12.56 12.17 6.08
N PHE A 178 11.58 12.26 6.97
CA PHE A 178 10.93 13.53 7.38
C PHE A 178 11.91 14.56 7.97
N ASP A 179 12.95 14.09 8.63
CA ASP A 179 14.00 14.89 9.27
C ASP A 179 15.11 15.32 8.31
N LYS A 180 15.07 14.89 7.05
CA LYS A 180 16.07 15.19 6.02
C LYS A 180 15.51 16.04 4.86
N VAL A 181 14.37 16.67 5.07
CA VAL A 181 13.66 17.42 4.04
C VAL A 181 14.42 18.66 3.53
N ASN A 182 15.42 19.12 4.29
CA ASN A 182 16.28 20.25 3.92
C ASN A 182 17.54 19.83 3.15
N GLU A 183 17.78 18.53 2.95
CA GLU A 183 18.80 18.05 2.03
C GLU A 183 18.36 18.30 0.57
N PRO A 184 19.29 18.28 -0.42
CA PRO A 184 18.92 18.32 -1.84
C PRO A 184 17.86 17.28 -2.16
N LEU A 185 16.88 17.61 -3.00
CA LEU A 185 15.74 16.73 -3.29
C LEU A 185 16.18 15.35 -3.80
N ALA A 186 17.23 15.32 -4.63
CA ALA A 186 17.80 14.09 -5.16
C ALA A 186 18.56 13.23 -4.11
N ASP A 187 18.82 13.77 -2.93
CA ASP A 187 19.46 13.04 -1.82
C ASP A 187 18.46 12.55 -0.77
N GLN A 188 17.18 12.92 -0.90
CA GLN A 188 16.15 12.56 0.05
C GLN A 188 15.61 11.14 -0.20
N TRP A 189 15.21 10.45 0.88
CA TRP A 189 14.70 9.08 0.81
C TRP A 189 13.54 8.90 -0.19
N PRO A 190 12.50 9.79 -0.25
CA PRO A 190 11.39 9.57 -1.18
C PRO A 190 11.82 9.54 -2.64
N TYR A 191 12.79 10.38 -3.05
CA TYR A 191 13.36 10.33 -4.39
C TYR A 191 14.00 8.97 -4.69
N HIS A 192 14.85 8.48 -3.79
CA HIS A 192 15.51 7.18 -3.96
C HIS A 192 14.52 6.03 -3.96
N ALA A 193 13.53 6.04 -3.07
CA ALA A 193 12.54 4.97 -2.96
C ALA A 193 11.67 4.86 -4.21
N VAL A 194 11.15 5.98 -4.74
CA VAL A 194 10.41 6.01 -6.01
C VAL A 194 11.31 5.61 -7.18
N SER A 195 12.53 6.15 -7.25
CA SER A 195 13.51 5.80 -8.29
C SER A 195 13.85 4.32 -8.29
N THR A 196 13.94 3.69 -7.12
CA THR A 196 14.17 2.24 -6.99
C THR A 196 13.06 1.42 -7.63
N VAL A 197 11.79 1.82 -7.43
CA VAL A 197 10.63 1.16 -8.08
C VAL A 197 10.68 1.33 -9.60
N VAL A 198 10.97 2.55 -10.10
CA VAL A 198 11.08 2.84 -11.54
C VAL A 198 12.23 2.03 -12.20
N ARG A 199 13.37 1.91 -11.52
CA ARG A 199 14.53 1.13 -12.02
C ARG A 199 14.25 -0.37 -11.98
N ALA A 200 13.59 -0.88 -10.93
CA ALA A 200 13.15 -2.27 -10.87
C ALA A 200 12.16 -2.60 -12.01
N HIS A 201 11.24 -1.69 -12.30
CA HIS A 201 10.35 -1.78 -13.45
C HIS A 201 11.13 -1.80 -14.77
N SER A 202 12.07 -0.87 -14.96
CA SER A 202 12.90 -0.80 -16.18
C SER A 202 13.76 -2.07 -16.37
N PHE A 203 14.30 -2.65 -15.29
CA PHE A 203 14.99 -3.92 -15.33
C PHE A 203 14.08 -5.07 -15.79
N LEU A 204 12.90 -5.22 -15.14
CA LEU A 204 11.99 -6.32 -15.44
C LEU A 204 11.47 -6.25 -16.89
N ARG A 205 11.13 -5.04 -17.36
CA ARG A 205 10.69 -4.77 -18.74
C ARG A 205 11.70 -5.18 -19.81
N ALA A 206 12.98 -5.13 -19.48
CA ALA A 206 14.06 -5.41 -20.44
C ALA A 206 14.34 -6.91 -20.61
N LEU A 207 13.76 -7.76 -19.76
CA LEU A 207 13.94 -9.21 -19.89
C LEU A 207 13.20 -9.72 -21.13
N PRO A 208 13.85 -10.55 -21.96
CA PRO A 208 13.27 -11.05 -23.21
C PRO A 208 12.00 -11.88 -22.98
N GLU A 209 11.86 -12.52 -21.82
CA GLU A 209 10.71 -13.35 -21.44
C GLU A 209 9.54 -12.54 -20.88
N VAL A 210 9.67 -11.22 -20.77
CA VAL A 210 8.66 -10.35 -20.16
C VAL A 210 7.96 -9.48 -21.21
N ASP A 211 6.64 -9.41 -21.14
CA ASP A 211 5.87 -8.48 -21.97
C ASP A 211 5.88 -7.08 -21.35
N ALA A 212 6.65 -6.20 -21.95
CA ALA A 212 6.84 -4.83 -21.50
C ALA A 212 5.56 -3.97 -21.42
N ALA A 213 4.48 -4.36 -22.08
CA ALA A 213 3.20 -3.67 -22.07
C ALA A 213 2.26 -4.16 -20.93
N ARG A 214 2.57 -5.29 -20.29
CA ARG A 214 1.71 -5.95 -19.31
C ARG A 214 2.36 -6.07 -17.94
N LEU A 215 2.95 -4.97 -17.42
CA LEU A 215 3.51 -4.92 -16.07
C LEU A 215 2.66 -4.06 -15.14
N GLY A 216 2.39 -4.60 -13.94
CA GLY A 216 1.74 -3.86 -12.86
C GLY A 216 2.68 -3.60 -11.68
N VAL A 217 2.17 -2.83 -10.72
CA VAL A 217 2.84 -2.56 -9.45
C VAL A 217 1.87 -2.76 -8.29
N THR A 218 2.34 -3.40 -7.22
CA THR A 218 1.62 -3.47 -5.94
C THR A 218 2.58 -3.27 -4.79
N GLY A 219 2.08 -2.67 -3.72
CA GLY A 219 2.91 -2.43 -2.54
C GLY A 219 2.08 -2.27 -1.28
N ILE A 220 2.71 -2.56 -0.14
CA ILE A 220 2.05 -2.68 1.17
C ILE A 220 2.52 -1.55 2.08
N SER A 221 1.58 -0.85 2.78
CA SER A 221 1.92 0.15 3.77
C SER A 221 2.76 1.29 3.16
N TRP A 222 4.01 1.52 3.60
CA TRP A 222 4.93 2.42 2.88
C TRP A 222 5.10 2.05 1.41
N GLY A 223 5.08 0.76 1.08
CA GLY A 223 5.06 0.30 -0.31
C GLY A 223 3.77 0.67 -1.03
N GLY A 224 2.63 0.71 -0.33
CA GLY A 224 1.37 1.24 -0.86
C GLY A 224 1.44 2.73 -1.14
N TYR A 225 2.01 3.52 -0.23
CA TYR A 225 2.32 4.93 -0.47
C TYR A 225 3.24 5.12 -1.69
N LEU A 226 4.33 4.34 -1.78
CA LEU A 226 5.23 4.39 -2.94
C LEU A 226 4.55 3.98 -4.23
N THR A 227 3.63 2.98 -4.18
CA THR A 227 2.81 2.58 -5.32
C THR A 227 1.91 3.72 -5.80
N ALA A 228 1.30 4.48 -4.87
CA ALA A 228 0.51 5.66 -5.20
C ALA A 228 1.37 6.79 -5.82
N CYS A 229 2.56 7.05 -5.28
CA CYS A 229 3.49 8.02 -5.87
C CYS A 229 3.94 7.60 -7.28
N VAL A 230 4.36 6.34 -7.43
CA VAL A 230 4.89 5.83 -8.69
C VAL A 230 3.84 5.75 -9.78
N ALA A 231 2.55 5.57 -9.44
CA ALA A 231 1.46 5.63 -10.40
C ALA A 231 1.38 6.99 -11.11
N GLY A 232 1.72 8.08 -10.41
CA GLY A 232 1.80 9.42 -11.01
C GLY A 232 3.10 9.73 -11.74
N VAL A 233 4.16 8.94 -11.49
CA VAL A 233 5.48 9.13 -12.09
C VAL A 233 5.68 8.24 -13.33
N ASP A 234 5.42 6.93 -13.19
CA ASP A 234 5.72 5.94 -14.23
C ASP A 234 4.45 5.46 -14.96
N GLY A 235 4.06 6.20 -15.97
CA GLY A 235 2.91 5.88 -16.82
C GLY A 235 3.06 4.62 -17.69
N ARG A 236 4.14 3.87 -17.58
CA ARG A 236 4.38 2.62 -18.32
C ARG A 236 3.73 1.40 -17.64
N PHE A 237 3.30 1.52 -16.39
CA PHE A 237 2.57 0.46 -15.70
C PHE A 237 1.18 0.27 -16.30
N ALA A 238 0.79 -0.99 -16.49
CA ALA A 238 -0.54 -1.38 -16.97
C ALA A 238 -1.62 -1.25 -15.87
N PHE A 239 -1.24 -1.38 -14.60
CA PHE A 239 -2.11 -1.22 -13.44
C PHE A 239 -1.30 -0.92 -12.17
N ALA A 240 -1.96 -0.36 -11.15
CA ALA A 240 -1.37 -0.13 -9.84
C ALA A 240 -2.32 -0.59 -8.72
N VAL A 241 -1.76 -1.25 -7.68
CA VAL A 241 -2.54 -1.70 -6.52
C VAL A 241 -1.86 -1.28 -5.22
N PRO A 242 -2.12 -0.07 -4.71
CA PRO A 242 -1.73 0.29 -3.34
C PRO A 242 -2.54 -0.54 -2.34
N VAL A 243 -1.83 -1.14 -1.37
CA VAL A 243 -2.44 -1.84 -0.23
C VAL A 243 -2.13 -1.04 1.03
N TYR A 244 -3.17 -0.63 1.75
CA TYR A 244 -3.11 0.43 2.77
C TYR A 244 -2.60 1.73 2.15
N GLY A 245 -1.46 2.24 2.53
CA GLY A 245 -0.78 3.41 1.96
C GLY A 245 -1.70 4.45 1.34
N CYS A 246 -1.70 5.66 1.83
CA CYS A 246 -2.59 6.71 1.34
C CYS A 246 -1.84 8.01 1.06
N ALA A 247 -2.56 9.04 0.68
CA ALA A 247 -2.16 10.43 0.68
C ALA A 247 -2.57 11.13 1.99
N PHE A 248 -2.27 12.41 2.12
CA PHE A 248 -2.64 13.26 3.26
C PHE A 248 -2.06 12.80 4.60
N LEU A 249 -0.77 12.40 4.59
CA LEU A 249 -0.10 11.86 5.77
C LEU A 249 0.02 12.86 6.92
N LEU A 250 0.17 14.15 6.63
CA LEU A 250 0.22 15.21 7.64
C LEU A 250 -1.13 15.43 8.30
N ASP A 251 -2.22 15.26 7.57
CA ASP A 251 -3.56 15.51 8.06
C ASP A 251 -4.02 14.38 8.99
N HIS A 252 -4.02 13.14 8.51
CA HIS A 252 -4.46 11.99 9.28
C HIS A 252 -3.73 10.71 8.86
N SER A 253 -2.75 10.32 9.66
CA SER A 253 -2.02 9.05 9.58
C SER A 253 -1.29 8.78 10.89
N VAL A 254 -0.68 7.62 11.04
CA VAL A 254 0.22 7.34 12.18
C VAL A 254 1.41 8.32 12.24
N TYR A 255 1.74 8.98 11.13
CA TYR A 255 2.87 9.92 11.02
C TYR A 255 2.49 11.37 11.34
N THR A 256 1.22 11.72 11.38
CA THR A 256 0.70 13.09 11.63
C THR A 256 1.37 13.74 12.84
N SER A 257 1.41 13.07 13.99
CA SER A 257 2.01 13.62 15.20
C SER A 257 3.52 13.87 15.07
N ARG A 258 4.24 12.98 14.35
CA ARG A 258 5.68 13.15 14.08
C ARG A 258 5.90 14.35 13.16
N MET A 259 5.15 14.42 12.05
CA MET A 259 5.30 15.50 11.06
C MET A 259 4.94 16.87 11.68
N ARG A 260 3.87 16.94 12.47
CA ARG A 260 3.49 18.19 13.18
C ARG A 260 4.56 18.63 14.18
N ARG A 261 5.24 17.71 14.87
CA ARG A 261 6.36 18.06 15.76
C ARG A 261 7.57 18.63 15.01
N LEU A 262 7.75 18.29 13.74
CA LEU A 262 8.80 18.88 12.90
C LEU A 262 8.44 20.29 12.39
N GLY A 263 7.22 20.76 12.64
CA GLY A 263 6.79 22.11 12.27
C GLY A 263 6.92 22.38 10.76
N ALA A 264 7.67 23.41 10.40
CA ALA A 264 7.88 23.79 9.00
C ALA A 264 8.48 22.65 8.14
N ASP A 265 9.38 21.85 8.69
CA ASP A 265 9.98 20.72 7.99
C ASP A 265 8.94 19.63 7.67
N GLY A 266 8.03 19.34 8.58
CA GLY A 266 6.94 18.40 8.33
C GLY A 266 5.98 18.89 7.25
N THR A 267 5.62 20.18 7.26
CA THR A 267 4.81 20.82 6.22
C THR A 267 5.54 20.81 4.87
N ARG A 268 6.85 21.11 4.86
CA ARG A 268 7.67 21.07 3.65
C ARG A 268 7.73 19.65 3.07
N TRP A 269 7.91 18.62 3.91
CA TRP A 269 7.91 17.23 3.44
C TRP A 269 6.56 16.86 2.79
N ASP A 270 5.47 17.24 3.42
CA ASP A 270 4.12 17.01 2.92
C ASP A 270 3.89 17.67 1.55
N ALA A 271 4.30 18.93 1.40
CA ALA A 271 4.20 19.66 0.14
C ALA A 271 5.05 19.04 -0.99
N LEU A 272 6.19 18.41 -0.65
CA LEU A 272 7.10 17.83 -1.63
C LEU A 272 6.74 16.37 -1.98
N TRP A 273 6.41 15.54 -0.99
CA TRP A 273 6.47 14.10 -1.11
C TRP A 273 5.16 13.36 -0.79
N ASP A 274 4.12 14.04 -0.28
CA ASP A 274 2.84 13.37 -0.07
C ASP A 274 2.31 12.80 -1.40
N ALA A 275 1.71 11.60 -1.35
CA ALA A 275 1.21 10.92 -2.54
C ALA A 275 0.14 11.73 -3.30
N ARG A 276 -0.55 12.69 -2.63
CA ARG A 276 -1.50 13.61 -3.29
C ARG A 276 -0.86 14.43 -4.41
N ASN A 277 0.46 14.66 -4.33
CA ASN A 277 1.21 15.42 -5.32
C ASN A 277 1.45 14.65 -6.62
N PHE A 278 1.23 13.34 -6.62
CA PHE A 278 1.48 12.44 -7.74
C PHE A 278 0.20 11.82 -8.29
N LEU A 279 -0.76 11.48 -7.45
CA LEU A 279 -2.01 10.78 -7.82
C LEU A 279 -2.77 11.42 -8.99
N PRO A 280 -2.87 12.76 -9.14
CA PRO A 280 -3.55 13.39 -10.28
C PRO A 280 -2.96 13.04 -11.66
N PHE A 281 -1.73 12.52 -11.69
CA PHE A 281 -1.03 12.15 -12.93
C PHE A 281 -1.08 10.65 -13.24
N ALA A 282 -1.74 9.83 -12.41
CA ALA A 282 -1.88 8.40 -12.66
C ALA A 282 -2.70 8.13 -13.92
N LYS A 283 -2.18 7.30 -14.83
CA LYS A 283 -2.81 7.02 -16.13
C LYS A 283 -3.43 5.63 -16.23
N MET A 284 -2.98 4.72 -15.36
CA MET A 284 -3.40 3.32 -15.36
C MET A 284 -4.62 3.11 -14.44
N PRO A 285 -5.38 2.04 -14.64
CA PRO A 285 -6.39 1.63 -13.67
C PRO A 285 -5.76 1.29 -12.31
N VAL A 286 -6.46 1.68 -11.23
CA VAL A 286 -6.03 1.49 -9.85
C VAL A 286 -7.06 0.65 -9.09
N LEU A 287 -6.58 -0.34 -8.34
CA LEU A 287 -7.34 -0.99 -7.27
C LEU A 287 -6.72 -0.59 -5.94
N TRP A 288 -7.51 -0.09 -5.00
CA TRP A 288 -7.03 0.21 -3.66
C TRP A 288 -7.60 -0.79 -2.65
N CYS A 289 -6.71 -1.50 -1.93
CA CYS A 289 -7.07 -2.47 -0.91
C CYS A 289 -6.73 -1.95 0.48
N THR A 290 -7.65 -2.08 1.45
CA THR A 290 -7.40 -1.69 2.84
C THR A 290 -8.34 -2.40 3.81
N GLY A 291 -8.11 -2.17 5.12
CA GLY A 291 -8.97 -2.61 6.21
C GLY A 291 -9.68 -1.43 6.89
N THR A 292 -10.88 -1.67 7.42
CA THR A 292 -11.65 -0.65 8.16
C THR A 292 -10.91 -0.07 9.36
N ASN A 293 -10.06 -0.86 10.00
CA ASN A 293 -9.40 -0.56 11.26
C ASN A 293 -7.90 -0.24 11.10
N ASP A 294 -7.48 0.15 9.90
CA ASP A 294 -6.12 0.57 9.67
C ASP A 294 -5.86 1.91 10.34
N SER A 295 -5.05 1.89 11.42
CA SER A 295 -4.66 3.09 12.15
C SER A 295 -3.42 3.78 11.58
N PHE A 296 -2.72 3.13 10.66
CA PHE A 296 -1.56 3.73 9.98
C PHE A 296 -2.01 4.65 8.85
N PHE A 297 -2.98 4.18 8.05
CA PHE A 297 -3.53 4.87 6.89
C PHE A 297 -5.07 4.80 6.91
N PRO A 298 -5.71 5.68 7.67
CA PRO A 298 -7.16 5.67 7.87
C PRO A 298 -7.96 5.88 6.59
N LEU A 299 -9.21 5.42 6.59
CA LEU A 299 -10.09 5.44 5.41
C LEU A 299 -10.37 6.85 4.88
N ASP A 300 -10.45 7.86 5.72
CA ASP A 300 -10.68 9.25 5.31
C ASP A 300 -9.53 9.79 4.46
N SER A 301 -8.28 9.57 4.86
CA SER A 301 -7.11 9.93 4.06
C SER A 301 -7.03 9.12 2.77
N LEU A 302 -7.40 7.83 2.82
CA LEU A 302 -7.46 6.98 1.64
C LEU A 302 -8.50 7.49 0.64
N GLN A 303 -9.73 7.78 1.08
CA GLN A 303 -10.80 8.26 0.19
C GLN A 303 -10.41 9.56 -0.51
N ARG A 304 -9.86 10.52 0.25
CA ARG A 304 -9.35 11.78 -0.32
C ARG A 304 -8.27 11.53 -1.39
N GLY A 305 -7.40 10.53 -1.16
CA GLY A 305 -6.41 10.10 -2.16
C GLY A 305 -7.06 9.50 -3.41
N CYS A 306 -8.12 8.69 -3.24
CA CYS A 306 -8.88 8.13 -4.35
C CYS A 306 -9.56 9.22 -5.20
N ASP A 307 -10.08 10.27 -4.55
CA ASP A 307 -10.76 11.38 -5.22
C ASP A 307 -9.82 12.24 -6.07
N LEU A 308 -8.49 12.10 -5.91
CA LEU A 308 -7.48 12.78 -6.74
C LEU A 308 -7.16 12.03 -8.04
N LEU A 309 -7.54 10.77 -8.16
CA LEU A 309 -7.25 9.99 -9.36
C LEU A 309 -8.07 10.49 -10.55
N PRO A 310 -7.47 10.58 -11.76
CA PRO A 310 -8.20 11.00 -12.97
C PRO A 310 -9.36 10.07 -13.33
N GLN A 311 -9.30 8.82 -12.88
CA GLN A 311 -10.36 7.84 -13.04
C GLN A 311 -10.67 7.23 -11.68
N PRO A 312 -11.96 7.06 -11.31
CA PRO A 312 -12.33 6.40 -10.06
C PRO A 312 -11.69 5.02 -9.94
N PRO A 313 -11.00 4.72 -8.83
CA PRO A 313 -10.39 3.42 -8.62
C PRO A 313 -11.45 2.36 -8.30
N SER A 314 -11.10 1.08 -8.47
CA SER A 314 -11.77 0.00 -7.76
C SER A 314 -11.33 0.03 -6.29
N LEU A 315 -12.26 -0.25 -5.38
CA LEU A 315 -12.00 -0.28 -3.94
C LEU A 315 -12.26 -1.68 -3.38
N SER A 316 -11.43 -2.13 -2.45
CA SER A 316 -11.68 -3.29 -1.62
C SER A 316 -11.37 -2.94 -0.16
N VAL A 317 -12.42 -2.57 0.59
CA VAL A 317 -12.35 -2.21 2.00
C VAL A 317 -12.91 -3.37 2.82
N LYS A 318 -12.01 -4.14 3.43
CA LYS A 318 -12.38 -5.34 4.20
C LYS A 318 -12.52 -5.01 5.68
N VAL A 319 -13.57 -5.55 6.30
CA VAL A 319 -13.77 -5.37 7.76
C VAL A 319 -12.61 -6.04 8.50
N ARG A 320 -11.88 -5.25 9.31
CA ARG A 320 -10.77 -5.69 10.15
C ARG A 320 -9.64 -6.43 9.42
N MET A 321 -9.37 -6.13 8.15
CA MET A 321 -8.19 -6.65 7.48
C MET A 321 -6.93 -6.20 8.25
N PRO A 322 -6.09 -7.14 8.75
CA PRO A 322 -4.95 -6.77 9.59
C PRO A 322 -3.86 -6.09 8.77
N HIS A 323 -3.28 -5.01 9.35
CA HIS A 323 -2.14 -4.32 8.74
C HIS A 323 -0.87 -5.16 8.88
N GLY A 324 -0.34 -5.65 7.79
CA GLY A 324 0.90 -6.42 7.79
C GLY A 324 1.09 -7.33 6.59
N HIS A 325 2.27 -7.94 6.55
CA HIS A 325 2.65 -8.98 5.62
C HIS A 325 2.69 -10.33 6.37
N PRO A 326 2.16 -11.46 5.86
CA PRO A 326 1.72 -11.70 4.49
C PRO A 326 0.26 -11.33 4.16
N PRO A 327 -0.68 -11.02 5.12
CA PRO A 327 -2.09 -10.84 4.76
C PRO A 327 -2.34 -9.83 3.64
N ALA A 328 -1.60 -8.71 3.66
CA ALA A 328 -1.72 -7.66 2.65
C ALA A 328 -1.02 -7.99 1.32
N GLY A 329 -0.19 -9.01 1.29
CA GLY A 329 0.52 -9.41 0.08
C GLY A 329 -0.32 -10.24 -0.88
N ASP A 330 -1.46 -10.78 -0.41
CA ASP A 330 -2.25 -11.74 -1.17
C ASP A 330 -3.79 -11.64 -1.01
N PRO A 331 -4.40 -10.46 -1.00
CA PRO A 331 -5.83 -10.36 -1.24
C PRO A 331 -6.18 -10.91 -2.62
N LYS A 332 -7.22 -11.75 -2.70
CA LYS A 332 -7.68 -12.35 -3.96
C LYS A 332 -8.00 -11.30 -5.04
N GLU A 333 -8.49 -10.15 -4.60
CA GLU A 333 -8.87 -9.03 -5.46
C GLU A 333 -7.69 -8.49 -6.26
N ILE A 334 -6.46 -8.52 -5.69
CA ILE A 334 -5.25 -8.07 -6.40
C ILE A 334 -4.99 -8.96 -7.61
N ALA A 335 -5.03 -10.28 -7.42
CA ALA A 335 -4.84 -11.24 -8.51
C ALA A 335 -5.96 -11.12 -9.56
N ALA A 336 -7.21 -11.05 -9.14
CA ALA A 336 -8.36 -10.92 -10.04
C ALA A 336 -8.29 -9.62 -10.86
N PHE A 337 -7.92 -8.52 -10.23
CA PHE A 337 -7.75 -7.23 -10.91
C PHE A 337 -6.57 -7.26 -11.91
N ALA A 338 -5.41 -7.75 -11.48
CA ALA A 338 -4.25 -7.92 -12.35
C ALA A 338 -4.58 -8.79 -13.57
N ASP A 339 -5.19 -9.95 -13.34
CA ASP A 339 -5.59 -10.90 -14.38
C ASP A 339 -6.59 -10.29 -15.39
N SER A 340 -7.50 -9.43 -14.91
CA SER A 340 -8.44 -8.75 -15.81
C SER A 340 -7.73 -7.79 -16.75
N VAL A 341 -6.71 -7.07 -16.25
CA VAL A 341 -5.96 -6.11 -17.06
C VAL A 341 -5.01 -6.80 -18.05
N VAL A 342 -4.30 -7.85 -17.61
CA VAL A 342 -3.21 -8.43 -18.43
C VAL A 342 -3.62 -9.64 -19.25
N PHE A 343 -4.66 -10.39 -18.84
CA PHE A 343 -5.14 -11.59 -19.52
C PHE A 343 -6.58 -11.43 -20.08
N GLY A 344 -7.24 -10.29 -19.85
CA GLY A 344 -8.63 -10.07 -20.26
C GLY A 344 -9.62 -10.98 -19.54
N ARG A 345 -9.31 -11.47 -18.33
CA ARG A 345 -10.25 -12.24 -17.51
C ARG A 345 -11.38 -11.34 -17.00
N PRO A 346 -12.50 -11.89 -16.54
CA PRO A 346 -13.60 -11.09 -16.01
C PRO A 346 -13.11 -10.11 -14.94
N PRO A 347 -13.35 -8.78 -15.09
CA PRO A 347 -12.88 -7.78 -14.12
C PRO A 347 -13.68 -7.88 -12.82
N LEU A 348 -13.22 -7.14 -11.81
CA LEU A 348 -14.01 -6.90 -10.60
C LEU A 348 -15.33 -6.19 -10.97
N PRO A 349 -16.44 -6.44 -10.27
CA PRO A 349 -17.65 -5.64 -10.41
C PRO A 349 -17.34 -4.15 -10.29
N LYS A 350 -17.91 -3.33 -11.17
CA LYS A 350 -17.68 -1.88 -11.17
C LYS A 350 -18.87 -1.17 -10.55
N VAL A 351 -18.68 -0.51 -9.41
CA VAL A 351 -19.67 0.43 -8.86
C VAL A 351 -19.84 1.58 -9.85
N THR A 352 -21.05 1.79 -10.34
CA THR A 352 -21.38 2.83 -11.33
C THR A 352 -22.02 4.05 -10.68
N ALA A 353 -22.69 3.87 -9.56
CA ALA A 353 -23.23 4.95 -8.73
C ALA A 353 -23.27 4.52 -7.25
N ALA A 354 -23.01 5.45 -6.37
CA ALA A 354 -23.23 5.34 -4.93
C ALA A 354 -23.57 6.74 -4.41
N GLU A 355 -24.83 6.96 -4.03
CA GLU A 355 -25.37 8.28 -3.73
C GLU A 355 -26.31 8.22 -2.53
N MET A 356 -26.28 9.26 -1.69
CA MET A 356 -27.27 9.45 -0.63
C MET A 356 -28.55 10.08 -1.22
N ARG A 357 -29.71 9.46 -0.95
CA ARG A 357 -31.04 10.00 -1.31
C ARG A 357 -32.00 9.75 -0.15
N ASP A 358 -32.56 10.80 0.39
CA ASP A 358 -33.58 10.74 1.47
C ASP A 358 -33.21 9.80 2.62
N GLY A 359 -31.96 9.92 3.12
CA GLY A 359 -31.45 9.11 4.23
C GLY A 359 -31.10 7.66 3.86
N SER A 360 -31.22 7.29 2.60
CA SER A 360 -30.85 5.97 2.06
C SER A 360 -29.65 6.06 1.15
N LEU A 361 -28.80 5.04 1.17
CA LEU A 361 -27.72 4.87 0.21
C LEU A 361 -28.23 4.04 -0.98
N VAL A 362 -28.17 4.64 -2.16
CA VAL A 362 -28.52 4.01 -3.44
C VAL A 362 -27.23 3.62 -4.14
N VAL A 363 -27.10 2.34 -4.48
CA VAL A 363 -25.90 1.80 -5.14
C VAL A 363 -26.31 1.07 -6.42
N SER A 364 -25.56 1.30 -7.48
CA SER A 364 -25.66 0.55 -8.73
C SER A 364 -24.27 0.09 -9.18
N TRP A 365 -24.22 -1.06 -9.86
CA TRP A 365 -22.96 -1.63 -10.36
C TRP A 365 -23.14 -2.35 -11.69
N ARG A 366 -22.04 -2.64 -12.35
CA ARG A 366 -21.95 -3.61 -13.44
C ARG A 366 -21.17 -4.82 -12.95
N ALA A 367 -21.67 -5.98 -13.25
CA ALA A 367 -21.03 -7.23 -12.84
C ALA A 367 -19.87 -7.67 -13.76
N ASP A 368 -19.90 -7.24 -15.03
CA ASP A 368 -18.84 -7.42 -16.04
C ASP A 368 -18.30 -8.88 -16.14
N GLY A 369 -19.22 -9.87 -16.10
CA GLY A 369 -18.89 -11.30 -16.21
C GLY A 369 -18.68 -12.03 -14.88
N ARG A 370 -18.87 -11.36 -13.73
CA ARG A 370 -18.92 -11.97 -12.39
C ARG A 370 -20.31 -11.87 -11.81
N ARG A 371 -20.67 -12.79 -10.92
CA ARG A 371 -21.93 -12.73 -10.20
C ARG A 371 -21.72 -12.14 -8.81
N VAL A 372 -22.40 -11.03 -8.49
CA VAL A 372 -22.53 -10.55 -7.12
C VAL A 372 -23.53 -11.45 -6.40
N GLU A 373 -23.11 -12.08 -5.32
CA GLU A 373 -23.92 -13.04 -4.55
C GLU A 373 -24.47 -12.43 -3.28
N GLN A 374 -23.71 -11.53 -2.65
CA GLN A 374 -24.10 -10.90 -1.39
C GLN A 374 -23.74 -9.42 -1.42
N THR A 375 -24.51 -8.63 -0.69
CA THR A 375 -24.22 -7.23 -0.45
C THR A 375 -24.37 -6.91 1.04
N PHE A 376 -23.51 -6.03 1.55
CA PHE A 376 -23.48 -5.66 2.95
C PHE A 376 -23.40 -4.14 3.11
N LEU A 377 -24.24 -3.57 3.97
CA LEU A 377 -23.97 -2.25 4.53
C LEU A 377 -22.95 -2.39 5.65
N VAL A 378 -21.79 -1.79 5.47
CA VAL A 378 -20.74 -1.72 6.49
C VAL A 378 -20.77 -0.35 7.11
N ARG A 379 -20.91 -0.26 8.43
CA ARG A 379 -21.03 1.01 9.14
C ARG A 379 -20.38 1.01 10.51
N THR A 380 -20.10 2.18 11.02
CA THR A 380 -19.69 2.40 12.42
C THR A 380 -20.39 3.64 12.99
N SER A 381 -20.79 3.55 14.24
CA SER A 381 -21.24 4.71 15.05
C SER A 381 -20.12 5.33 15.88
N SER A 382 -18.93 4.72 15.85
CA SER A 382 -17.77 5.18 16.63
C SER A 382 -17.16 6.45 16.07
N ARG A 383 -16.90 7.42 16.95
CA ARG A 383 -16.14 8.65 16.70
C ARG A 383 -14.72 8.58 17.23
N ASP A 384 -14.26 7.42 17.70
CA ASP A 384 -12.91 7.28 18.26
C ASP A 384 -11.87 7.70 17.19
N GLY A 385 -11.00 8.63 17.58
CA GLY A 385 -9.89 9.07 16.72
C GLY A 385 -8.90 7.94 16.41
N ASN A 386 -8.83 6.94 17.28
CA ASN A 386 -8.05 5.74 17.03
C ASN A 386 -8.87 4.72 16.21
N TRP A 387 -8.61 4.65 14.92
CA TRP A 387 -9.33 3.77 14.00
C TRP A 387 -9.26 2.28 14.35
N SER A 388 -8.17 1.82 14.99
CA SER A 388 -8.04 0.42 15.39
C SER A 388 -9.11 0.00 16.42
N LYS A 389 -9.68 0.95 17.18
CA LYS A 389 -10.70 0.73 18.20
C LYS A 389 -12.13 0.84 17.67
N ARG A 390 -12.33 1.39 16.48
CA ARG A 390 -13.68 1.54 15.92
C ARG A 390 -14.29 0.16 15.67
N GLU A 391 -15.53 0.01 16.07
CA GLU A 391 -16.31 -1.17 15.78
C GLU A 391 -17.12 -0.94 14.52
N PHE A 392 -16.92 -1.83 13.54
CA PHE A 392 -17.69 -1.85 12.32
C PHE A 392 -18.63 -3.04 12.33
N VAL A 393 -19.89 -2.80 12.04
CA VAL A 393 -20.89 -3.83 11.78
C VAL A 393 -21.07 -3.99 10.28
N SER A 394 -21.35 -5.22 9.86
CA SER A 394 -21.60 -5.60 8.48
C SER A 394 -22.98 -6.28 8.42
N GLU A 395 -23.95 -5.60 7.84
CA GLU A 395 -25.35 -6.02 7.81
C GLU A 395 -25.72 -6.44 6.39
N PRO A 396 -26.26 -7.64 6.16
CA PRO A 396 -26.66 -8.06 4.83
C PRO A 396 -27.80 -7.18 4.30
N VAL A 397 -27.72 -6.84 3.02
CA VAL A 397 -28.70 -6.01 2.32
C VAL A 397 -29.24 -6.76 1.13
N ALA A 398 -30.55 -6.75 0.95
CA ALA A 398 -31.16 -7.29 -0.25
C ALA A 398 -30.90 -6.39 -1.45
N PHE A 399 -30.74 -6.99 -2.63
CA PHE A 399 -30.57 -6.28 -3.88
C PHE A 399 -31.43 -6.88 -4.99
N SER A 400 -31.68 -6.13 -6.04
CA SER A 400 -32.42 -6.57 -7.21
C SER A 400 -31.66 -6.19 -8.48
N GLY A 401 -31.43 -7.18 -9.34
CA GLY A 401 -30.57 -6.97 -10.52
C GLY A 401 -29.18 -6.53 -10.12
N ALA A 402 -28.77 -5.36 -10.56
CA ALA A 402 -27.47 -4.77 -10.25
C ALA A 402 -27.60 -3.46 -9.45
N SER A 403 -28.54 -3.40 -8.52
CA SER A 403 -28.77 -2.23 -7.69
C SER A 403 -29.34 -2.59 -6.33
N LEU A 404 -29.14 -1.72 -5.35
CA LEU A 404 -29.76 -1.76 -4.03
C LEU A 404 -30.07 -0.34 -3.53
N THR A 405 -31.01 -0.29 -2.60
CA THR A 405 -31.27 0.88 -1.78
C THR A 405 -31.34 0.43 -0.32
N VAL A 406 -30.58 1.07 0.55
CA VAL A 406 -30.52 0.72 1.97
C VAL A 406 -30.61 1.97 2.82
N ALA A 407 -31.56 1.98 3.78
CA ALA A 407 -31.65 3.03 4.77
C ALA A 407 -30.41 3.02 5.66
N VAL A 408 -29.79 4.18 5.85
CA VAL A 408 -28.61 4.33 6.71
C VAL A 408 -29.08 4.67 8.13
N PRO A 409 -28.79 3.83 9.15
CA PRO A 409 -29.16 4.12 10.53
C PRO A 409 -28.63 5.48 11.00
N SER A 410 -29.49 6.23 11.68
CA SER A 410 -29.22 7.63 12.07
C SER A 410 -28.05 7.80 13.04
N ASP A 411 -27.58 6.74 13.69
CA ASP A 411 -26.38 6.72 14.54
C ASP A 411 -25.08 6.47 13.77
N SER A 412 -25.13 6.19 12.46
CA SER A 412 -23.93 5.93 11.65
C SER A 412 -23.07 7.18 11.50
N GLU A 413 -21.77 7.07 11.75
CA GLU A 413 -20.78 8.12 11.55
C GLU A 413 -20.01 7.95 10.23
N LEU A 414 -19.83 6.68 9.81
CA LEU A 414 -19.25 6.32 8.52
C LEU A 414 -19.92 5.05 8.04
N TRP A 415 -20.19 4.96 6.72
CA TRP A 415 -20.80 3.79 6.08
C TRP A 415 -20.39 3.66 4.62
N TYR A 416 -20.49 2.44 4.11
CA TYR A 416 -20.30 2.10 2.70
C TYR A 416 -20.94 0.73 2.41
N VAL A 417 -21.01 0.33 1.15
CA VAL A 417 -21.52 -0.99 0.75
C VAL A 417 -20.38 -1.86 0.22
N ASN A 418 -20.34 -3.11 0.67
CA ASN A 418 -19.53 -4.17 0.08
C ASN A 418 -20.42 -5.04 -0.83
N LEU A 419 -19.93 -5.26 -2.05
CA LEU A 419 -20.41 -6.27 -2.99
C LEU A 419 -19.48 -7.48 -2.87
N VAL A 420 -20.02 -8.66 -2.64
CA VAL A 420 -19.27 -9.91 -2.56
C VAL A 420 -19.66 -10.80 -3.71
N THR A 421 -18.69 -11.23 -4.48
CA THR A 421 -18.91 -12.13 -5.63
C THR A 421 -19.02 -13.59 -5.19
N ASP A 422 -19.51 -14.46 -6.05
CA ASP A 422 -19.62 -15.90 -5.82
C ASP A 422 -18.28 -16.60 -5.61
N ASP A 423 -17.17 -16.04 -6.11
CA ASP A 423 -15.80 -16.48 -5.83
C ASP A 423 -15.15 -15.76 -4.63
N GLY A 424 -15.95 -14.96 -3.89
CA GLY A 424 -15.56 -14.33 -2.62
C GLY A 424 -14.70 -13.11 -2.74
N LEU A 425 -14.73 -12.38 -3.87
CA LEU A 425 -14.07 -11.09 -4.03
C LEU A 425 -14.92 -9.98 -3.41
N VAL A 426 -14.27 -9.04 -2.74
CA VAL A 426 -14.91 -7.90 -2.10
C VAL A 426 -14.65 -6.63 -2.90
N VAL A 427 -15.71 -5.99 -3.37
CA VAL A 427 -15.68 -4.68 -4.02
C VAL A 427 -16.51 -3.70 -3.19
N SER A 428 -15.94 -2.55 -2.91
CA SER A 428 -16.55 -1.55 -2.04
C SER A 428 -16.98 -0.32 -2.82
N THR A 429 -18.06 0.33 -2.36
CA THR A 429 -18.34 1.72 -2.74
C THR A 429 -17.32 2.65 -2.08
N ARG A 430 -17.28 3.92 -2.49
CA ARG A 430 -16.73 4.95 -1.62
C ARG A 430 -17.43 4.90 -0.25
N HIS A 431 -16.76 5.33 0.79
CA HIS A 431 -17.47 5.53 2.06
C HIS A 431 -18.07 6.94 2.13
N PHE A 432 -19.08 7.06 2.98
CA PHE A 432 -19.78 8.28 3.30
C PHE A 432 -19.63 8.57 4.79
N THR A 433 -19.63 9.84 5.14
CA THR A 433 -19.60 10.28 6.53
C THR A 433 -20.85 11.09 6.85
N ARG A 434 -21.23 11.12 8.13
CA ARG A 434 -22.35 11.96 8.61
C ARG A 434 -22.13 13.44 8.29
N ARG A 435 -20.90 13.92 8.29
CA ARG A 435 -20.57 15.32 7.99
C ARG A 435 -20.87 15.65 6.52
N GLU A 436 -20.48 14.77 5.59
CA GLU A 436 -20.75 14.93 4.15
C GLU A 436 -22.25 14.91 3.87
N ALA A 437 -22.98 13.94 4.42
CA ALA A 437 -24.42 13.82 4.25
C ALA A 437 -25.21 15.07 4.74
N ARG A 438 -24.74 15.75 5.79
CA ARG A 438 -25.35 17.00 6.27
C ARG A 438 -25.08 18.16 5.34
N ASN A 439 -23.90 18.25 4.75
CA ASN A 439 -23.53 19.36 3.86
C ASN A 439 -24.29 19.26 2.52
N GLU A 440 -24.57 18.06 2.01
CA GLU A 440 -25.42 17.86 0.84
C GLU A 440 -26.87 18.30 1.11
N PHE A 441 -27.40 18.06 2.29
CA PHE A 441 -28.75 18.52 2.67
C PHE A 441 -28.86 20.04 2.75
N CYS A 442 -27.89 20.72 3.38
CA CYS A 442 -27.88 22.19 3.47
C CYS A 442 -27.72 22.88 2.10
N SER A 443 -26.99 22.26 1.17
CA SER A 443 -26.85 22.81 -0.19
C SER A 443 -28.13 22.69 -1.02
N MET A 444 -28.97 21.69 -0.77
CA MET A 444 -30.26 21.52 -1.46
C MET A 444 -31.34 22.45 -0.89
N GLU A 445 -31.37 22.72 0.42
CA GLU A 445 -32.31 23.68 1.01
C GLU A 445 -32.03 25.13 0.61
N GLY A 446 -30.80 25.48 0.28
CA GLY A 446 -30.42 26.79 -0.23
C GLY A 446 -30.74 27.04 -1.72
N MET A 447 -31.25 26.04 -2.44
CA MET A 447 -31.63 26.12 -3.87
C MET A 447 -33.13 26.08 -4.12
N MET A 448 -33.99 26.14 -3.09
CA MET A 448 -35.40 26.35 -3.31
C MET A 448 -35.72 27.87 -3.34
N PRO A 449 -36.45 28.33 -4.35
CA PRO A 449 -36.74 29.76 -4.59
C PRO A 449 -37.68 30.34 -3.55
#